data_23b151ded465b960a7a797e1ce759491
#
_entry.id   23b151ded465b960a7a797e1ce759491
#
_cell.length_a   1.000
_cell.length_b   1.000
_cell.length_c   1.000
_cell.angle_alpha   90.00
_cell.angle_beta   90.00
_cell.angle_gamma   90.00
#
_symmetry.space_group_name_H-M   'P 1'
#
loop_
_entity.id
_entity.type
_entity.pdbx_description
1 polymer ?
#
loop_
_entity_poly.entity_id
_entity_poly.type
_entity_poly.pdbx_seq_one_letter_code
_entity_poly.pdbx_strand_id
1 'polypeptide(L)'
;VKAAIGAEADDRISARRHDWMDDFLIRGALADVDPDVAELIRHEHARQLDKLIMIASESYVPAAVREAEGSVFQNIYAEGYPHADMHGMTEDEILDYESQLAFYRRNGDRRYYKGVEYCNLIEALAQRRAAEVFCPPGMSPEQVFVNVQPLSGAVANAAIYEALVQPGDTVMTLDLLHGGHLSHGSPVNVTGHRQRIVHYRVNEETELLDYEEIYELAQRERPKMIIAGYTSYPWAPDFHKFRAIADSVGAYLLADIAHTAGMAAAGVYPNPVGVAHVTSFTTHKTMMGPRGAVIITTDPELAKRIDRAVFPGLQGGPHMNKVAGMAVMFKLAKTPQFKALQQQIARNAVALSDGLKANGLRVVHGGTNTHMVLLDCKSIAQHDGVPLMGNVASRILDLIGIVCNRNTIPGDKDAGRPSALRFGTPWVTQRGLKEDDMREIANVIALVLKTAKPHTIPTKKSVAYTARVDFDALMEGVARINTLAAKAGRDFDLPNEDYPFVWYAVNGQEPGARGQGSGVESRVEVSGEQAAAFLSVVLGADVNALSDGAEVTVLGRNRTPLCAATLTRANDGYALDVPADRAPRVTQWLRALSDGYVIFDDADVGINIPGPVVIRLTADG
;
A
#
# COMPACT_ATOMS: atom_id res chain seq x y z
N VAL A 1 25.06 10.18 43.68
CA VAL A 1 25.55 8.98 42.96
C VAL A 1 25.16 9.03 41.49
N LYS A 2 23.90 9.41 41.10
CA LYS A 2 23.50 9.53 39.67
C LYS A 2 24.25 10.65 38.90
N ALA A 3 24.62 11.76 39.55
CA ALA A 3 25.34 12.85 38.90
C ALA A 3 26.86 12.54 38.69
N ALA A 4 27.46 11.72 39.52
CA ALA A 4 28.87 11.31 39.37
C ALA A 4 29.06 10.23 38.28
N ILE A 5 28.04 9.37 38.06
CA ILE A 5 28.09 8.35 37.00
C ILE A 5 27.94 8.98 35.62
N GLY A 6 27.18 10.08 35.49
CA GLY A 6 27.01 10.79 34.24
C GLY A 6 28.30 11.53 33.74
N ALA A 7 29.01 12.15 34.64
CA ALA A 7 30.27 12.88 34.28
C ALA A 7 31.41 11.93 33.92
N GLU A 8 31.55 10.79 34.61
CA GLU A 8 32.58 9.78 34.27
C GLU A 8 32.23 8.98 32.98
N ALA A 9 30.97 8.87 32.63
CA ALA A 9 30.55 8.23 31.38
C ALA A 9 30.86 9.11 30.16
N ASP A 10 30.66 10.43 30.27
CA ASP A 10 30.99 11.40 29.21
C ASP A 10 32.49 11.48 28.95
N ASP A 11 33.33 11.48 30.03
CA ASP A 11 34.77 11.45 29.90
C ASP A 11 35.32 10.13 29.31
N ARG A 12 34.65 8.99 29.58
CA ARG A 12 35.05 7.70 28.98
C ARG A 12 34.66 7.59 27.50
N ILE A 13 33.61 8.28 27.06
CA ILE A 13 33.21 8.34 25.65
C ILE A 13 34.15 9.29 24.88
N SER A 14 34.56 10.42 25.48
CA SER A 14 35.52 11.36 24.86
C SER A 14 36.94 10.80 24.72
N ALA A 15 37.41 9.95 25.67
CA ALA A 15 38.75 9.36 25.67
C ALA A 15 38.94 8.17 24.71
N ARG A 16 37.90 7.67 24.04
CA ARG A 16 37.95 6.56 23.08
C ARG A 16 37.90 6.99 21.62
N ARG A 17 38.21 8.24 21.29
CA ARG A 17 38.39 8.65 19.89
C ARG A 17 39.73 8.03 19.39
N HIS A 18 39.61 6.90 18.73
CA HIS A 18 40.70 6.37 17.92
C HIS A 18 40.76 7.19 16.62
N ASP A 19 41.81 7.97 16.45
CA ASP A 19 42.06 8.86 15.30
C ASP A 19 42.22 8.15 13.94
N TRP A 20 42.06 6.83 13.87
CA TRP A 20 42.28 6.06 12.65
C TRP A 20 41.00 5.58 11.95
N MET A 21 39.84 5.64 12.62
CA MET A 21 38.54 5.39 11.97
C MET A 21 37.86 6.72 11.67
N ASP A 22 37.65 6.96 10.40
CA ASP A 22 36.88 8.09 9.95
C ASP A 22 35.47 8.04 10.59
N ASP A 23 35.16 9.04 11.43
CA ASP A 23 33.87 9.17 12.10
C ASP A 23 32.70 9.19 11.08
N PHE A 24 32.97 9.58 9.84
CA PHE A 24 32.04 9.61 8.74
C PHE A 24 31.42 8.23 8.42
N LEU A 25 32.26 7.16 8.42
CA LEU A 25 31.80 5.79 8.13
C LEU A 25 30.76 5.27 9.16
N ILE A 26 30.94 5.62 10.44
CA ILE A 26 30.13 5.07 11.53
C ILE A 26 29.06 6.05 12.01
N ARG A 27 29.31 7.36 11.95
CA ARG A 27 28.51 8.40 12.58
C ARG A 27 27.99 9.44 11.60
N GLY A 28 28.37 9.33 10.32
CA GLY A 28 27.92 10.27 9.30
C GLY A 28 26.38 10.28 9.20
N ALA A 29 25.80 11.46 9.13
CA ALA A 29 24.38 11.59 8.86
C ALA A 29 24.07 11.14 7.42
N LEU A 30 22.87 10.62 7.17
CA LEU A 30 22.49 10.13 5.84
C LEU A 30 22.72 11.17 4.74
N ALA A 31 22.35 12.43 5.00
CA ALA A 31 22.51 13.50 4.02
C ALA A 31 23.99 13.83 3.68
N ASP A 32 24.92 13.52 4.58
CA ASP A 32 26.34 13.73 4.36
C ASP A 32 27.00 12.51 3.69
N VAL A 33 26.51 11.30 4.02
CA VAL A 33 27.02 10.03 3.49
C VAL A 33 26.49 9.74 2.10
N ASP A 34 25.18 9.94 1.91
CA ASP A 34 24.47 9.68 0.65
C ASP A 34 23.34 10.70 0.44
N PRO A 35 23.68 11.87 -0.11
CA PRO A 35 22.70 12.91 -0.38
C PRO A 35 21.61 12.48 -1.38
N ASP A 36 21.92 11.57 -2.32
CA ASP A 36 20.95 11.10 -3.32
C ASP A 36 19.85 10.26 -2.66
N VAL A 37 20.22 9.37 -1.74
CA VAL A 37 19.22 8.58 -0.99
C VAL A 37 18.43 9.47 -0.04
N ALA A 38 19.06 10.46 0.60
CA ALA A 38 18.37 11.42 1.44
C ALA A 38 17.31 12.22 0.63
N GLU A 39 17.68 12.64 -0.58
CA GLU A 39 16.78 13.33 -1.52
C GLU A 39 15.60 12.45 -1.92
N LEU A 40 15.85 11.20 -2.33
CA LEU A 40 14.79 10.25 -2.71
C LEU A 40 13.81 9.99 -1.57
N ILE A 41 14.29 9.86 -0.33
CA ILE A 41 13.43 9.71 0.86
C ILE A 41 12.56 10.96 1.05
N ARG A 42 13.12 12.16 0.86
CA ARG A 42 12.40 13.42 0.96
C ARG A 42 11.31 13.53 -0.11
N HIS A 43 11.61 13.16 -1.37
CA HIS A 43 10.64 13.13 -2.46
C HIS A 43 9.51 12.13 -2.20
N GLU A 44 9.84 10.91 -1.74
CA GLU A 44 8.82 9.91 -1.41
C GLU A 44 7.92 10.39 -0.26
N HIS A 45 8.50 11.07 0.72
CA HIS A 45 7.76 11.63 1.84
C HIS A 45 6.77 12.71 1.37
N ALA A 46 7.22 13.66 0.54
CA ALA A 46 6.38 14.69 -0.06
C ALA A 46 5.25 14.04 -0.89
N ARG A 47 5.57 13.05 -1.74
CA ARG A 47 4.59 12.30 -2.52
C ARG A 47 3.50 11.68 -1.64
N GLN A 48 3.86 11.10 -0.50
CA GLN A 48 2.90 10.48 0.44
C GLN A 48 1.98 11.50 1.10
N LEU A 49 2.41 12.75 1.25
CA LEU A 49 1.59 13.82 1.80
C LEU A 49 0.66 14.44 0.75
N ASP A 50 1.12 14.60 -0.48
CA ASP A 50 0.38 15.31 -1.51
C ASP A 50 -0.64 14.43 -2.24
N LYS A 51 -0.46 13.11 -2.21
CA LYS A 51 -1.43 12.16 -2.77
C LYS A 51 -2.38 11.58 -1.72
N LEU A 52 -3.56 11.20 -2.16
CA LEU A 52 -4.49 10.39 -1.38
C LEU A 52 -4.17 8.91 -1.61
N ILE A 53 -3.42 8.32 -0.69
CA ILE A 53 -3.07 6.90 -0.76
C ILE A 53 -4.28 6.06 -0.34
N MET A 54 -4.87 5.35 -1.29
CA MET A 54 -6.06 4.51 -1.10
C MET A 54 -5.78 3.04 -1.43
N ILE A 55 -4.55 2.60 -1.28
CA ILE A 55 -4.17 1.19 -1.38
C ILE A 55 -4.65 0.47 -0.11
N ALA A 56 -5.53 -0.53 -0.24
CA ALA A 56 -6.14 -1.21 0.90
C ALA A 56 -5.14 -1.94 1.83
N SER A 57 -3.93 -2.23 1.33
CA SER A 57 -2.85 -2.90 2.08
C SER A 57 -1.80 -1.94 2.64
N GLU A 58 -2.02 -0.65 2.58
CA GLU A 58 -1.09 0.37 3.06
C GLU A 58 -1.69 1.16 4.21
N SER A 59 -0.81 1.54 5.15
CA SER A 59 -1.13 2.36 6.31
C SER A 59 -0.02 3.35 6.59
N TYR A 60 -0.38 4.49 7.13
CA TYR A 60 0.55 5.49 7.62
C TYR A 60 1.12 5.01 8.96
N VAL A 61 2.40 4.65 8.96
CA VAL A 61 3.05 4.02 10.13
C VAL A 61 3.36 5.07 11.19
N PRO A 62 2.92 4.90 12.46
CA PRO A 62 3.21 5.85 13.54
C PRO A 62 4.71 6.12 13.74
N ALA A 63 5.06 7.35 14.11
CA ALA A 63 6.45 7.77 14.32
C ALA A 63 7.19 6.87 15.32
N ALA A 64 6.57 6.54 16.45
CA ALA A 64 7.17 5.67 17.48
C ALA A 64 7.47 4.25 16.95
N VAL A 65 6.68 3.73 15.99
CA VAL A 65 6.96 2.44 15.36
C VAL A 65 8.19 2.56 14.45
N ARG A 66 8.29 3.63 13.65
CA ARG A 66 9.46 3.88 12.79
C ARG A 66 10.74 4.09 13.60
N GLU A 67 10.66 4.80 14.73
CA GLU A 67 11.77 4.99 15.65
C GLU A 67 12.27 3.64 16.23
N ALA A 68 11.33 2.78 16.65
CA ALA A 68 11.69 1.44 17.14
C ALA A 68 12.34 0.56 16.05
N GLU A 69 11.88 0.68 14.79
CA GLU A 69 12.47 -0.03 13.65
C GLU A 69 13.92 0.44 13.35
N GLY A 70 14.22 1.71 13.54
CA GLY A 70 15.57 2.29 13.38
C GLY A 70 16.51 2.06 14.56
N SER A 71 16.09 1.29 15.57
CA SER A 71 16.85 1.10 16.80
C SER A 71 18.04 0.14 16.65
N VAL A 72 18.90 0.14 17.67
CA VAL A 72 20.09 -0.72 17.76
C VAL A 72 19.78 -2.24 17.77
N PHE A 73 18.54 -2.64 17.93
CA PHE A 73 18.12 -4.02 17.72
C PHE A 73 18.39 -4.52 16.29
N GLN A 74 18.61 -3.62 15.34
CA GLN A 74 19.07 -3.95 13.99
C GLN A 74 20.43 -4.67 13.99
N ASN A 75 21.28 -4.44 14.98
CA ASN A 75 22.66 -4.94 15.04
C ASN A 75 22.75 -6.40 15.52
N ILE A 76 21.67 -6.97 16.06
CA ILE A 76 21.70 -8.19 16.88
C ILE A 76 21.22 -9.41 16.10
N TYR A 77 21.96 -10.52 16.26
CA TYR A 77 21.60 -11.85 15.77
C TYR A 77 20.99 -12.67 16.90
N ALA A 78 19.75 -13.14 16.76
CA ALA A 78 18.98 -13.73 17.85
C ALA A 78 18.18 -15.00 17.43
N GLU A 79 18.82 -15.94 16.71
CA GLU A 79 18.19 -17.22 16.31
C GLU A 79 17.72 -18.03 17.52
N GLY A 80 16.50 -18.55 17.42
CA GLY A 80 15.82 -19.27 18.48
C GLY A 80 14.71 -18.44 19.13
N TYR A 81 14.37 -18.76 20.35
CA TYR A 81 13.22 -18.20 21.06
C TYR A 81 13.59 -17.82 22.50
N PRO A 82 12.80 -16.94 23.15
CA PRO A 82 12.89 -16.70 24.59
C PRO A 82 12.72 -17.99 25.40
N HIS A 83 13.05 -17.96 26.68
CA HIS A 83 12.78 -19.07 27.58
C HIS A 83 11.25 -19.34 27.64
N ALA A 84 10.88 -20.63 27.72
CA ALA A 84 9.46 -21.02 27.65
C ALA A 84 8.62 -20.43 28.78
N ASP A 85 9.21 -20.24 29.95
CA ASP A 85 8.52 -19.69 31.13
C ASP A 85 8.08 -18.23 30.92
N MET A 86 8.66 -17.50 29.96
CA MET A 86 8.24 -16.14 29.63
C MET A 86 6.86 -16.06 28.97
N HIS A 87 6.35 -17.16 28.43
CA HIS A 87 5.04 -17.20 27.77
C HIS A 87 3.88 -16.78 28.69
N GLY A 88 3.88 -17.20 29.94
CA GLY A 88 2.80 -16.89 30.90
C GLY A 88 2.96 -15.56 31.64
N MET A 89 4.08 -14.86 31.47
CA MET A 89 4.39 -13.63 32.22
C MET A 89 3.53 -12.44 31.78
N THR A 90 3.16 -11.61 32.78
CA THR A 90 2.55 -10.29 32.53
C THR A 90 3.57 -9.28 31.96
N GLU A 91 3.09 -8.13 31.45
CA GLU A 91 4.01 -7.06 31.01
C GLU A 91 4.96 -6.62 32.14
N ASP A 92 4.45 -6.48 33.38
CA ASP A 92 5.25 -6.04 34.55
C ASP A 92 6.34 -7.06 34.91
N GLU A 93 6.02 -8.36 34.87
CA GLU A 93 7.00 -9.42 35.10
C GLU A 93 8.07 -9.49 34.01
N ILE A 94 7.69 -9.31 32.74
CA ILE A 94 8.66 -9.24 31.61
C ILE A 94 9.59 -8.03 31.77
N LEU A 95 9.09 -6.90 32.28
CA LEU A 95 9.83 -5.64 32.43
C LEU A 95 10.53 -5.50 33.79
N ASP A 96 10.43 -6.50 34.68
CA ASP A 96 11.28 -6.58 35.87
C ASP A 96 12.71 -7.00 35.48
N TYR A 97 13.47 -6.01 35.01
CA TYR A 97 14.81 -6.24 34.45
C TYR A 97 15.76 -6.94 35.42
N GLU A 98 15.68 -6.67 36.71
CA GLU A 98 16.57 -7.28 37.71
C GLU A 98 16.32 -8.78 37.82
N SER A 99 15.07 -9.18 37.94
CA SER A 99 14.63 -10.59 38.01
C SER A 99 14.93 -11.31 36.66
N GLN A 100 14.59 -10.70 35.55
CA GLN A 100 14.79 -11.31 34.21
C GLN A 100 16.28 -11.50 33.90
N LEU A 101 17.15 -10.54 34.21
CA LEU A 101 18.58 -10.67 34.00
C LEU A 101 19.21 -11.67 34.98
N ALA A 102 18.73 -11.76 36.21
CA ALA A 102 19.15 -12.80 37.18
C ALA A 102 18.77 -14.19 36.65
N PHE A 103 17.54 -14.36 36.18
CA PHE A 103 17.06 -15.59 35.55
C PHE A 103 17.91 -15.98 34.33
N TYR A 104 18.15 -15.04 33.42
CA TYR A 104 18.97 -15.26 32.24
C TYR A 104 20.39 -15.70 32.57
N ARG A 105 21.04 -15.04 33.53
CA ARG A 105 22.39 -15.44 33.95
C ARG A 105 22.47 -16.88 34.46
N ARG A 106 21.40 -17.36 35.09
CA ARG A 106 21.34 -18.72 35.66
C ARG A 106 20.92 -19.78 34.61
N ASN A 107 19.86 -19.50 33.87
CA ASN A 107 19.16 -20.51 33.06
C ASN A 107 19.39 -20.34 31.55
N GLY A 108 19.84 -19.15 31.10
CA GLY A 108 19.96 -18.83 29.67
C GLY A 108 18.59 -18.70 28.99
N ASP A 109 18.58 -19.04 27.72
CA ASP A 109 17.41 -19.03 26.83
C ASP A 109 17.50 -20.17 25.80
N ARG A 110 16.53 -20.23 24.89
CA ARG A 110 16.50 -21.19 23.77
C ARG A 110 17.15 -20.67 22.48
N ARG A 111 17.94 -19.56 22.58
CA ARG A 111 18.62 -19.01 21.43
C ARG A 111 20.01 -19.64 21.26
N TYR A 112 20.46 -19.70 20.03
CA TYR A 112 21.80 -20.21 19.71
C TYR A 112 22.89 -19.23 20.11
N TYR A 113 22.61 -17.94 20.05
CA TYR A 113 23.54 -16.88 20.46
C TYR A 113 23.27 -16.43 21.88
N LYS A 114 24.33 -16.07 22.61
CA LYS A 114 24.26 -15.54 23.97
C LYS A 114 24.58 -14.04 23.95
N GLY A 115 24.28 -13.33 25.04
CA GLY A 115 24.39 -11.87 25.11
C GLY A 115 23.24 -11.16 24.40
N VAL A 116 22.06 -11.80 24.36
CA VAL A 116 20.85 -11.32 23.68
C VAL A 116 19.66 -11.25 24.64
N GLU A 117 19.93 -11.00 25.91
CA GLU A 117 18.93 -10.94 27.00
C GLU A 117 17.79 -9.98 26.68
N TYR A 118 18.07 -8.79 26.14
CA TYR A 118 17.05 -7.82 25.78
C TYR A 118 16.23 -8.22 24.55
N CYS A 119 16.77 -9.09 23.68
CA CYS A 119 15.99 -9.68 22.61
C CYS A 119 14.89 -10.62 23.15
N ASN A 120 15.15 -11.32 24.25
CA ASN A 120 14.15 -12.14 24.91
C ASN A 120 13.01 -11.28 25.47
N LEU A 121 13.37 -10.18 26.14
CA LEU A 121 12.40 -9.27 26.73
C LEU A 121 11.50 -8.61 25.69
N ILE A 122 12.07 -8.09 24.60
CA ILE A 122 11.30 -7.40 23.58
C ILE A 122 10.40 -8.37 22.79
N GLU A 123 10.87 -9.60 22.53
CA GLU A 123 10.05 -10.62 21.86
C GLU A 123 8.90 -11.10 22.76
N ALA A 124 9.18 -11.44 24.02
CA ALA A 124 8.17 -11.82 24.99
C ALA A 124 7.12 -10.72 25.20
N LEU A 125 7.56 -9.46 25.27
CA LEU A 125 6.67 -8.30 25.38
C LEU A 125 5.75 -8.15 24.15
N ALA A 126 6.29 -8.33 22.94
CA ALA A 126 5.48 -8.29 21.71
C ALA A 126 4.46 -9.44 21.68
N GLN A 127 4.87 -10.67 22.07
CA GLN A 127 4.00 -11.84 22.17
C GLN A 127 2.90 -11.63 23.20
N ARG A 128 3.23 -11.14 24.40
CA ARG A 128 2.27 -10.85 25.48
C ARG A 128 1.23 -9.83 25.04
N ARG A 129 1.66 -8.71 24.48
CA ARG A 129 0.76 -7.67 23.99
C ARG A 129 -0.15 -8.15 22.86
N ALA A 130 0.37 -8.96 21.94
CA ALA A 130 -0.43 -9.57 20.89
C ALA A 130 -1.48 -10.54 21.48
N ALA A 131 -1.08 -11.37 22.45
CA ALA A 131 -1.99 -12.27 23.15
C ALA A 131 -3.13 -11.49 23.83
N GLU A 132 -2.83 -10.39 24.51
CA GLU A 132 -3.84 -9.54 25.16
C GLU A 132 -4.79 -8.87 24.16
N VAL A 133 -4.26 -8.39 23.02
CA VAL A 133 -5.06 -7.72 21.97
C VAL A 133 -6.04 -8.69 21.30
N PHE A 134 -5.63 -9.93 21.07
CA PHE A 134 -6.43 -10.91 20.33
C PHE A 134 -7.09 -11.97 21.22
N CYS A 135 -6.93 -11.90 22.55
CA CYS A 135 -7.57 -12.84 23.48
C CYS A 135 -9.09 -12.78 23.36
N PRO A 136 -9.76 -13.90 23.02
CA PRO A 136 -11.21 -13.89 22.92
C PRO A 136 -11.86 -13.86 24.32
N PRO A 137 -13.12 -13.39 24.43
CA PRO A 137 -13.86 -13.43 25.68
C PRO A 137 -13.92 -14.85 26.26
N GLY A 138 -13.66 -14.99 27.57
CA GLY A 138 -13.69 -16.27 28.29
C GLY A 138 -12.38 -17.05 28.24
N MET A 139 -11.35 -16.55 27.56
CA MET A 139 -9.99 -17.07 27.63
C MET A 139 -9.06 -16.09 28.36
N SER A 140 -7.91 -16.57 28.79
CA SER A 140 -6.84 -15.72 29.30
C SER A 140 -5.70 -15.59 28.28
N PRO A 141 -4.90 -14.48 28.29
CA PRO A 141 -3.79 -14.31 27.37
C PRO A 141 -2.74 -15.43 27.41
N GLU A 142 -2.60 -16.13 28.55
CA GLU A 142 -1.70 -17.28 28.71
C GLU A 142 -2.14 -18.50 27.88
N GLN A 143 -3.38 -18.54 27.41
CA GLN A 143 -3.91 -19.59 26.52
C GLN A 143 -3.73 -19.24 25.04
N VAL A 144 -3.13 -18.08 24.74
CA VAL A 144 -2.90 -17.58 23.36
C VAL A 144 -1.42 -17.62 23.04
N PHE A 145 -1.03 -18.50 22.14
CA PHE A 145 0.35 -18.66 21.70
C PHE A 145 0.61 -17.81 20.46
N VAL A 146 1.66 -17.01 20.50
CA VAL A 146 1.98 -16.02 19.46
C VAL A 146 3.40 -16.20 18.96
N ASN A 147 3.57 -16.29 17.64
CA ASN A 147 4.87 -16.19 16.98
C ASN A 147 4.95 -14.88 16.18
N VAL A 148 5.92 -14.02 16.54
CA VAL A 148 6.14 -12.69 15.94
C VAL A 148 7.33 -12.64 14.96
N GLN A 149 7.96 -13.78 14.70
CA GLN A 149 9.19 -13.83 13.90
C GLN A 149 8.98 -13.90 12.37
N PRO A 150 7.81 -14.26 11.80
CA PRO A 150 7.67 -14.33 10.36
C PRO A 150 7.95 -12.99 9.68
N LEU A 151 8.84 -13.01 8.67
CA LEU A 151 9.32 -11.81 7.97
C LEU A 151 8.25 -11.16 7.09
N SER A 152 7.24 -11.92 6.69
CA SER A 152 6.11 -11.45 5.88
C SER A 152 4.93 -12.40 5.96
N GLY A 153 3.74 -11.97 5.51
CA GLY A 153 2.54 -12.81 5.45
C GLY A 153 2.72 -14.07 4.59
N ALA A 154 3.44 -13.97 3.48
CA ALA A 154 3.71 -15.14 2.63
C ALA A 154 4.59 -16.17 3.35
N VAL A 155 5.60 -15.73 4.10
CA VAL A 155 6.45 -16.61 4.92
C VAL A 155 5.65 -17.20 6.08
N ALA A 156 4.80 -16.43 6.75
CA ALA A 156 3.91 -16.93 7.79
C ALA A 156 2.99 -18.05 7.26
N ASN A 157 2.35 -17.83 6.13
CA ASN A 157 1.51 -18.85 5.49
C ASN A 157 2.31 -20.08 5.07
N ALA A 158 3.50 -19.91 4.50
CA ALA A 158 4.38 -21.03 4.16
C ALA A 158 4.79 -21.85 5.42
N ALA A 159 5.06 -21.18 6.55
CA ALA A 159 5.36 -21.85 7.82
C ALA A 159 4.15 -22.63 8.36
N ILE A 160 2.93 -22.09 8.22
CA ILE A 160 1.71 -22.80 8.58
C ILE A 160 1.50 -24.03 7.69
N TYR A 161 1.73 -23.92 6.37
CA TYR A 161 1.69 -25.06 5.47
C TYR A 161 2.71 -26.13 5.88
N GLU A 162 3.96 -25.76 6.12
CA GLU A 162 5.01 -26.68 6.58
C GLU A 162 4.66 -27.34 7.91
N ALA A 163 4.01 -26.62 8.83
CA ALA A 163 3.59 -27.13 10.11
C ALA A 163 2.38 -28.08 10.02
N LEU A 164 1.42 -27.85 9.14
CA LEU A 164 0.09 -28.48 9.22
C LEU A 164 -0.21 -29.49 8.13
N VAL A 165 0.38 -29.37 6.93
CA VAL A 165 0.08 -30.21 5.78
C VAL A 165 1.32 -30.87 5.19
N GLN A 166 1.15 -32.04 4.55
CA GLN A 166 2.22 -32.75 3.88
C GLN A 166 2.17 -32.48 2.37
N PRO A 167 3.29 -32.62 1.64
CA PRO A 167 3.26 -32.58 0.18
C PRO A 167 2.22 -33.52 -0.40
N GLY A 168 1.37 -33.02 -1.30
CA GLY A 168 0.26 -33.76 -1.91
C GLY A 168 -1.07 -33.65 -1.18
N ASP A 169 -1.10 -33.14 0.06
CA ASP A 169 -2.35 -32.90 0.76
C ASP A 169 -3.21 -31.85 0.02
N THR A 170 -4.53 -32.02 0.11
CA THR A 170 -5.49 -31.06 -0.46
C THR A 170 -5.65 -29.85 0.47
N VAL A 171 -5.52 -28.67 -0.08
CA VAL A 171 -5.82 -27.40 0.60
C VAL A 171 -6.94 -26.67 -0.16
N MET A 172 -7.96 -26.23 0.57
CA MET A 172 -9.10 -25.53 0.01
C MET A 172 -9.02 -24.03 0.35
N THR A 173 -9.14 -23.16 -0.65
CA THR A 173 -8.94 -21.72 -0.52
C THR A 173 -9.83 -20.94 -1.49
N LEU A 174 -10.07 -19.65 -1.22
CA LEU A 174 -10.75 -18.78 -2.17
C LEU A 174 -9.92 -18.61 -3.46
N ASP A 175 -10.60 -18.70 -4.61
CA ASP A 175 -10.00 -18.45 -5.93
C ASP A 175 -9.36 -17.05 -5.97
N LEU A 176 -8.16 -16.95 -6.55
CA LEU A 176 -7.43 -15.68 -6.70
C LEU A 176 -8.25 -14.62 -7.45
N LEU A 177 -9.01 -15.03 -8.49
CA LEU A 177 -9.85 -14.12 -9.27
C LEU A 177 -11.06 -13.60 -8.49
N HIS A 178 -11.45 -14.32 -7.43
CA HIS A 178 -12.56 -13.97 -6.55
C HIS A 178 -12.12 -13.32 -5.22
N GLY A 179 -10.84 -12.97 -5.10
CA GLY A 179 -10.32 -12.25 -3.94
C GLY A 179 -9.39 -13.03 -3.02
N GLY A 180 -8.94 -14.23 -3.41
CA GLY A 180 -7.90 -14.98 -2.71
C GLY A 180 -6.53 -14.30 -2.73
N HIS A 181 -5.56 -14.87 -2.01
CA HIS A 181 -4.18 -14.35 -1.97
C HIS A 181 -3.20 -15.33 -2.63
N LEU A 182 -2.13 -14.80 -3.24
CA LEU A 182 -1.10 -15.62 -3.89
C LEU A 182 -0.52 -16.71 -2.96
N SER A 183 -0.30 -16.38 -1.68
CA SER A 183 0.25 -17.34 -0.71
C SER A 183 -0.77 -18.37 -0.18
N HIS A 184 -1.99 -18.38 -0.71
CA HIS A 184 -3.00 -19.39 -0.39
C HIS A 184 -3.00 -20.56 -1.39
N GLY A 185 -1.92 -20.78 -2.13
CA GLY A 185 -1.79 -21.92 -3.04
C GLY A 185 -1.80 -21.56 -4.52
N SER A 186 -1.49 -20.30 -4.87
CA SER A 186 -1.31 -19.94 -6.28
C SER A 186 -0.18 -20.78 -6.92
N PRO A 187 -0.35 -21.23 -8.18
CA PRO A 187 0.68 -22.03 -8.89
C PRO A 187 2.05 -21.33 -9.03
N VAL A 188 2.11 -20.01 -8.83
CA VAL A 188 3.38 -19.25 -8.86
C VAL A 188 3.97 -19.05 -7.47
N ASN A 189 3.34 -19.56 -6.41
CA ASN A 189 3.79 -19.45 -5.02
C ASN A 189 4.21 -20.81 -4.48
N VAL A 190 5.17 -20.84 -3.55
CA VAL A 190 5.67 -22.08 -2.93
C VAL A 190 4.56 -22.93 -2.30
N THR A 191 3.52 -22.30 -1.77
CA THR A 191 2.35 -22.99 -1.18
C THR A 191 1.51 -23.74 -2.21
N GLY A 192 1.54 -23.33 -3.48
CA GLY A 192 0.87 -24.03 -4.58
C GLY A 192 1.71 -25.10 -5.27
N HIS A 193 3.03 -25.16 -4.99
CA HIS A 193 3.92 -26.11 -5.67
C HIS A 193 3.86 -27.53 -5.12
N ARG A 194 3.49 -27.70 -3.85
CA ARG A 194 3.60 -28.97 -3.14
C ARG A 194 2.26 -29.60 -2.80
N GLN A 195 1.18 -28.80 -2.79
CA GLN A 195 -0.16 -29.22 -2.39
C GLN A 195 -1.10 -29.32 -3.59
N ARG A 196 -2.14 -30.13 -3.45
CA ARG A 196 -3.29 -30.11 -4.34
C ARG A 196 -4.21 -28.98 -3.91
N ILE A 197 -4.33 -27.93 -4.72
CA ILE A 197 -5.16 -26.77 -4.40
C ILE A 197 -6.55 -26.93 -5.01
N VAL A 198 -7.58 -26.71 -4.20
CA VAL A 198 -8.99 -26.66 -4.60
C VAL A 198 -9.54 -25.27 -4.25
N HIS A 199 -10.21 -24.66 -5.21
CA HIS A 199 -10.74 -23.31 -5.01
C HIS A 199 -12.25 -23.35 -4.76
N TYR A 200 -12.69 -22.72 -3.65
CA TYR A 200 -14.06 -22.25 -3.55
C TYR A 200 -14.17 -20.84 -4.13
N ARG A 201 -15.37 -20.41 -4.48
CA ARG A 201 -15.64 -19.15 -5.14
C ARG A 201 -16.77 -18.41 -4.43
N VAL A 202 -16.92 -17.12 -4.72
CA VAL A 202 -18.17 -16.42 -4.39
C VAL A 202 -19.23 -16.85 -5.41
N ASN A 203 -20.47 -16.89 -5.00
CA ASN A 203 -21.59 -17.14 -5.88
C ASN A 203 -21.68 -16.02 -6.95
N GLU A 204 -21.84 -16.40 -8.22
CA GLU A 204 -21.75 -15.44 -9.34
C GLU A 204 -22.92 -14.45 -9.39
N GLU A 205 -24.10 -14.81 -8.84
CA GLU A 205 -25.28 -13.94 -8.84
C GLU A 205 -25.26 -12.95 -7.68
N THR A 206 -24.93 -13.44 -6.48
CA THR A 206 -24.92 -12.62 -5.26
C THR A 206 -23.58 -11.93 -5.01
N GLU A 207 -22.52 -12.42 -5.63
CA GLU A 207 -21.12 -12.03 -5.38
C GLU A 207 -20.67 -12.24 -3.92
N LEU A 208 -21.40 -13.09 -3.15
CA LEU A 208 -21.12 -13.40 -1.76
C LEU A 208 -20.66 -14.86 -1.60
N LEU A 209 -20.02 -15.15 -0.45
CA LEU A 209 -19.68 -16.53 -0.08
C LEU A 209 -20.95 -17.35 0.15
N ASP A 210 -21.05 -18.49 -0.50
CA ASP A 210 -22.09 -19.49 -0.26
C ASP A 210 -21.51 -20.61 0.59
N TYR A 211 -21.92 -20.66 1.85
CA TYR A 211 -21.38 -21.65 2.82
C TYR A 211 -21.86 -23.07 2.55
N GLU A 212 -23.01 -23.25 1.88
CA GLU A 212 -23.49 -24.58 1.50
C GLU A 212 -22.63 -25.15 0.36
N GLU A 213 -22.38 -24.34 -0.69
CA GLU A 213 -21.46 -24.73 -1.76
C GLU A 213 -20.05 -25.04 -1.23
N ILE A 214 -19.57 -24.25 -0.25
CA ILE A 214 -18.26 -24.46 0.39
C ILE A 214 -18.27 -25.78 1.18
N TYR A 215 -19.37 -26.07 1.90
CA TYR A 215 -19.53 -27.33 2.63
C TYR A 215 -19.54 -28.54 1.68
N GLU A 216 -20.35 -28.52 0.62
CA GLU A 216 -20.41 -29.59 -0.38
C GLU A 216 -19.05 -29.83 -1.03
N LEU A 217 -18.33 -28.76 -1.37
CA LEU A 217 -16.99 -28.83 -1.91
C LEU A 217 -16.03 -29.49 -0.90
N ALA A 218 -16.09 -29.12 0.37
CA ALA A 218 -15.26 -29.71 1.42
C ALA A 218 -15.55 -31.20 1.61
N GLN A 219 -16.83 -31.62 1.59
CA GLN A 219 -17.22 -33.03 1.70
C GLN A 219 -16.68 -33.87 0.52
N ARG A 220 -16.72 -33.32 -0.68
CA ARG A 220 -16.24 -34.00 -1.91
C ARG A 220 -14.73 -34.11 -1.95
N GLU A 221 -14.01 -32.99 -1.65
CA GLU A 221 -12.57 -32.87 -1.84
C GLU A 221 -11.75 -33.33 -0.63
N ARG A 222 -12.38 -33.39 0.55
CA ARG A 222 -11.77 -33.84 1.82
C ARG A 222 -10.43 -33.11 2.11
N PRO A 223 -10.38 -31.78 2.11
CA PRO A 223 -9.14 -31.06 2.31
C PRO A 223 -8.53 -31.35 3.69
N LYS A 224 -7.20 -31.23 3.79
CA LYS A 224 -6.48 -31.28 5.05
C LYS A 224 -6.45 -29.92 5.74
N MET A 225 -6.56 -28.84 4.98
CA MET A 225 -6.64 -27.48 5.49
C MET A 225 -7.62 -26.66 4.63
N ILE A 226 -8.41 -25.81 5.31
CA ILE A 226 -9.28 -24.81 4.70
C ILE A 226 -8.77 -23.43 5.11
N ILE A 227 -8.66 -22.50 4.15
CA ILE A 227 -8.22 -21.12 4.40
C ILE A 227 -9.40 -20.18 4.24
N ALA A 228 -9.74 -19.47 5.32
CA ALA A 228 -10.66 -18.34 5.32
C ALA A 228 -9.86 -17.04 5.44
N GLY A 229 -9.56 -16.40 4.29
CA GLY A 229 -8.73 -15.22 4.25
C GLY A 229 -8.73 -14.58 2.86
N TYR A 230 -8.77 -13.25 2.80
CA TYR A 230 -9.10 -12.55 1.59
C TYR A 230 -8.22 -11.31 1.38
N THR A 231 -7.88 -11.10 0.09
CA THR A 231 -7.16 -9.89 -0.36
C THR A 231 -8.12 -8.82 -0.86
N SER A 232 -9.26 -9.24 -1.44
CA SER A 232 -10.18 -8.32 -2.10
C SER A 232 -11.65 -8.72 -1.98
N TYR A 233 -12.01 -9.47 -0.96
CA TYR A 233 -13.41 -9.71 -0.61
C TYR A 233 -13.81 -8.74 0.52
N PRO A 234 -14.81 -7.84 0.32
CA PRO A 234 -15.05 -6.71 1.22
C PRO A 234 -15.99 -7.04 2.40
N TRP A 235 -16.44 -8.28 2.54
CA TRP A 235 -17.32 -8.69 3.62
C TRP A 235 -16.61 -9.58 4.63
N ALA A 236 -16.98 -9.45 5.89
CA ALA A 236 -16.50 -10.32 6.94
C ALA A 236 -17.08 -11.74 6.78
N PRO A 237 -16.24 -12.79 6.80
CA PRO A 237 -16.72 -14.16 6.78
C PRO A 237 -17.27 -14.57 8.16
N ASP A 238 -18.10 -15.62 8.15
CA ASP A 238 -18.49 -16.33 9.35
C ASP A 238 -17.45 -17.42 9.66
N PHE A 239 -16.51 -17.12 10.57
CA PHE A 239 -15.47 -18.07 10.97
C PHE A 239 -16.04 -19.30 11.69
N HIS A 240 -17.21 -19.21 12.37
CA HIS A 240 -17.84 -20.35 12.99
C HIS A 240 -18.39 -21.35 11.96
N LYS A 241 -18.97 -20.85 10.87
CA LYS A 241 -19.37 -21.71 9.76
C LYS A 241 -18.17 -22.37 9.09
N PHE A 242 -17.10 -21.62 8.82
CA PHE A 242 -15.86 -22.22 8.30
C PHE A 242 -15.28 -23.26 9.26
N ARG A 243 -15.33 -23.02 10.58
CA ARG A 243 -14.88 -23.98 11.57
C ARG A 243 -15.73 -25.26 11.55
N ALA A 244 -17.04 -25.15 11.51
CA ALA A 244 -17.94 -26.30 11.41
C ALA A 244 -17.70 -27.11 10.11
N ILE A 245 -17.47 -26.43 8.98
CA ILE A 245 -17.11 -27.09 7.71
C ILE A 245 -15.77 -27.84 7.86
N ALA A 246 -14.75 -27.19 8.42
CA ALA A 246 -13.43 -27.81 8.61
C ALA A 246 -13.53 -29.06 9.52
N ASP A 247 -14.23 -28.96 10.65
CA ASP A 247 -14.42 -30.06 11.59
C ASP A 247 -15.16 -31.24 10.96
N SER A 248 -16.14 -30.98 10.08
CA SER A 248 -16.93 -32.02 9.41
C SER A 248 -16.09 -32.94 8.50
N VAL A 249 -14.91 -32.47 8.08
CA VAL A 249 -13.98 -33.23 7.20
C VAL A 249 -12.63 -33.53 7.87
N GLY A 250 -12.45 -33.13 9.15
CA GLY A 250 -11.20 -33.28 9.89
C GLY A 250 -10.06 -32.43 9.35
N ALA A 251 -10.38 -31.23 8.82
CA ALA A 251 -9.43 -30.26 8.31
C ALA A 251 -9.00 -29.26 9.36
N TYR A 252 -7.80 -28.71 9.22
CA TYR A 252 -7.41 -27.47 9.91
C TYR A 252 -8.10 -26.28 9.28
N LEU A 253 -8.53 -25.30 10.11
CA LEU A 253 -8.95 -23.98 9.64
C LEU A 253 -7.82 -22.98 9.89
N LEU A 254 -7.30 -22.38 8.82
CA LEU A 254 -6.45 -21.20 8.85
C LEU A 254 -7.31 -19.96 8.58
N ALA A 255 -7.32 -19.00 9.50
CA ALA A 255 -7.90 -17.68 9.29
C ALA A 255 -6.77 -16.68 8.97
N ASP A 256 -6.64 -16.28 7.71
CA ASP A 256 -5.71 -15.20 7.32
C ASP A 256 -6.45 -13.87 7.33
N ILE A 257 -6.27 -13.11 8.41
CA ILE A 257 -6.86 -11.77 8.60
C ILE A 257 -5.87 -10.65 8.28
N ALA A 258 -4.91 -10.88 7.37
CA ALA A 258 -3.87 -9.92 7.03
C ALA A 258 -4.42 -8.51 6.74
N HIS A 259 -5.54 -8.41 6.04
CA HIS A 259 -6.17 -7.14 5.72
C HIS A 259 -6.96 -6.51 6.88
N THR A 260 -7.51 -7.32 7.76
CA THR A 260 -8.52 -6.90 8.75
C THR A 260 -8.08 -7.05 10.21
N ALA A 261 -6.79 -7.39 10.45
CA ALA A 261 -6.27 -7.62 11.79
C ALA A 261 -6.47 -6.43 12.74
N GLY A 262 -6.25 -5.19 12.27
CA GLY A 262 -6.50 -3.99 13.08
C GLY A 262 -7.97 -3.81 13.44
N MET A 263 -8.87 -4.14 12.50
CA MET A 263 -10.32 -4.10 12.74
C MET A 263 -10.75 -5.20 13.73
N ALA A 264 -10.16 -6.39 13.64
CA ALA A 264 -10.41 -7.49 14.59
C ALA A 264 -9.90 -7.14 15.99
N ALA A 265 -8.69 -6.59 16.09
CA ALA A 265 -8.12 -6.10 17.35
C ALA A 265 -9.00 -5.02 18.03
N ALA A 266 -9.66 -4.19 17.23
CA ALA A 266 -10.57 -3.14 17.69
C ALA A 266 -12.02 -3.61 17.94
N GLY A 267 -12.34 -4.88 17.65
CA GLY A 267 -13.71 -5.41 17.77
C GLY A 267 -14.67 -4.88 16.71
N VAL A 268 -14.16 -4.38 15.59
CA VAL A 268 -14.94 -3.90 14.43
C VAL A 268 -15.15 -5.00 13.38
N TYR A 269 -14.36 -6.07 13.46
CA TYR A 269 -14.39 -7.24 12.59
C TYR A 269 -14.34 -8.51 13.46
N PRO A 270 -14.92 -9.64 13.03
CA PRO A 270 -14.86 -10.87 13.79
C PRO A 270 -13.43 -11.31 14.11
N ASN A 271 -13.14 -11.58 15.38
CA ASN A 271 -11.86 -12.15 15.80
C ASN A 271 -11.88 -13.67 15.64
N PRO A 272 -11.03 -14.27 14.78
CA PRO A 272 -11.00 -15.72 14.58
C PRO A 272 -10.20 -16.48 15.63
N VAL A 273 -9.44 -15.82 16.51
CA VAL A 273 -8.64 -16.48 17.56
C VAL A 273 -9.56 -17.22 18.51
N GLY A 274 -9.25 -18.49 18.79
CA GLY A 274 -10.12 -19.40 19.55
C GLY A 274 -11.22 -20.06 18.73
N VAL A 275 -11.52 -19.57 17.51
CA VAL A 275 -12.43 -20.21 16.54
C VAL A 275 -11.62 -20.99 15.51
N ALA A 276 -10.71 -20.34 14.81
CA ALA A 276 -9.79 -21.01 13.88
C ALA A 276 -8.71 -21.78 14.64
N HIS A 277 -8.17 -22.83 14.01
CA HIS A 277 -7.04 -23.58 14.57
C HIS A 277 -5.77 -22.71 14.58
N VAL A 278 -5.57 -21.93 13.50
CA VAL A 278 -4.47 -20.98 13.37
C VAL A 278 -5.00 -19.69 12.77
N THR A 279 -4.53 -18.56 13.28
CA THR A 279 -4.78 -17.24 12.74
C THR A 279 -3.45 -16.63 12.28
N SER A 280 -3.39 -16.05 11.09
CA SER A 280 -2.23 -15.30 10.61
C SER A 280 -2.61 -13.90 10.15
N PHE A 281 -1.67 -12.97 10.27
CA PHE A 281 -1.84 -11.64 9.72
C PHE A 281 -0.52 -10.92 9.52
N THR A 282 -0.54 -9.91 8.62
CA THR A 282 0.56 -8.97 8.43
C THR A 282 0.41 -7.79 9.38
N THR A 283 1.53 -7.26 9.86
CA THR A 283 1.56 -6.19 10.85
C THR A 283 1.43 -4.78 10.26
N HIS A 284 1.72 -4.60 8.97
CA HIS A 284 1.85 -3.30 8.28
C HIS A 284 0.59 -2.82 7.54
N LYS A 285 -0.54 -3.55 7.61
CA LYS A 285 -1.82 -3.13 7.00
C LYS A 285 -2.66 -2.38 8.04
N THR A 286 -3.88 -2.80 8.32
CA THR A 286 -4.75 -2.12 9.30
C THR A 286 -4.19 -2.06 10.72
N MET A 287 -3.17 -2.87 11.06
CA MET A 287 -2.45 -2.79 12.33
C MET A 287 -1.47 -1.60 12.42
N MET A 288 -1.10 -0.95 11.31
CA MET A 288 -0.18 0.21 11.26
C MET A 288 1.23 -0.07 11.81
N GLY A 289 1.67 -1.31 11.81
CA GLY A 289 2.96 -1.72 12.35
C GLY A 289 4.08 -1.82 11.31
N PRO A 290 5.23 -2.34 11.74
CA PRO A 290 6.35 -2.62 10.85
C PRO A 290 6.01 -3.70 9.82
N ARG A 291 6.81 -3.83 8.79
CA ARG A 291 6.73 -4.94 7.83
C ARG A 291 7.10 -6.25 8.51
N GLY A 292 6.16 -7.18 8.61
CA GLY A 292 6.29 -8.47 9.24
C GLY A 292 4.95 -9.20 9.28
N ALA A 293 4.90 -10.32 9.99
CA ALA A 293 3.65 -11.04 10.21
C ALA A 293 3.65 -11.75 11.58
N VAL A 294 2.45 -12.16 11.98
CA VAL A 294 2.20 -12.85 13.26
C VAL A 294 1.37 -14.08 12.99
N ILE A 295 1.66 -15.15 13.74
CA ILE A 295 0.86 -16.37 13.76
C ILE A 295 0.36 -16.58 15.18
N ILE A 296 -0.93 -16.85 15.33
CA ILE A 296 -1.59 -17.09 16.61
C ILE A 296 -2.31 -18.44 16.59
N THR A 297 -2.21 -19.19 17.67
CA THR A 297 -3.00 -20.38 17.94
C THR A 297 -3.34 -20.47 19.42
N THR A 298 -4.40 -21.20 19.77
CA THR A 298 -4.74 -21.53 21.17
C THR A 298 -4.40 -22.98 21.52
N ASP A 299 -3.75 -23.69 20.61
CA ASP A 299 -3.29 -25.07 20.79
C ASP A 299 -1.76 -25.10 21.02
N PRO A 300 -1.28 -25.53 22.21
CA PRO A 300 0.15 -25.56 22.52
C PRO A 300 0.97 -26.50 21.62
N GLU A 301 0.38 -27.57 21.09
CA GLU A 301 1.09 -28.49 20.20
C GLU A 301 1.23 -27.89 18.80
N LEU A 302 0.20 -27.19 18.31
CA LEU A 302 0.31 -26.43 17.06
C LEU A 302 1.33 -25.31 17.19
N ALA A 303 1.39 -24.61 18.33
CA ALA A 303 2.38 -23.57 18.60
C ALA A 303 3.81 -24.09 18.45
N LYS A 304 4.14 -25.24 19.06
CA LYS A 304 5.47 -25.89 18.93
C LYS A 304 5.81 -26.26 17.49
N ARG A 305 4.83 -26.75 16.73
CA ARG A 305 5.01 -27.11 15.31
C ARG A 305 5.25 -25.86 14.46
N ILE A 306 4.49 -24.81 14.72
CA ILE A 306 4.62 -23.50 14.03
C ILE A 306 5.98 -22.87 14.34
N ASP A 307 6.39 -22.82 15.61
CA ASP A 307 7.69 -22.29 16.02
C ASP A 307 8.83 -23.00 15.26
N ARG A 308 8.78 -24.35 15.20
CA ARG A 308 9.78 -25.14 14.48
C ARG A 308 9.75 -24.88 12.98
N ALA A 309 8.57 -24.68 12.40
CA ALA A 309 8.44 -24.40 10.97
C ALA A 309 8.93 -22.99 10.62
N VAL A 310 8.74 -22.01 11.51
CA VAL A 310 9.28 -20.66 11.35
C VAL A 310 10.81 -20.71 11.51
N PHE A 311 11.30 -21.15 12.67
CA PHE A 311 12.72 -21.29 12.94
C PHE A 311 13.00 -22.65 13.62
N PRO A 312 13.89 -23.47 13.06
CA PRO A 312 14.79 -23.23 11.93
C PRO A 312 14.24 -23.62 10.55
N GLY A 313 12.92 -23.91 10.44
CA GLY A 313 12.34 -24.52 9.22
C GLY A 313 12.48 -23.66 7.96
N LEU A 314 12.05 -22.40 8.01
CA LEU A 314 12.00 -21.50 6.85
C LEU A 314 12.87 -20.25 6.97
N GLN A 315 13.25 -19.85 8.19
CA GLN A 315 14.02 -18.62 8.46
C GLN A 315 15.21 -18.90 9.36
N GLY A 316 16.20 -17.98 9.31
CA GLY A 316 17.29 -17.84 10.26
C GLY A 316 16.99 -16.75 11.30
N GLY A 317 17.95 -15.82 11.53
CA GLY A 317 17.84 -14.76 12.51
C GLY A 317 16.62 -13.85 12.32
N PRO A 318 15.79 -13.67 13.37
CA PRO A 318 14.65 -12.77 13.31
C PRO A 318 15.13 -11.31 13.27
N HIS A 319 14.32 -10.44 12.68
CA HIS A 319 14.58 -8.99 12.68
C HIS A 319 14.10 -8.38 13.99
N MET A 320 14.97 -8.29 14.98
CA MET A 320 14.61 -7.86 16.34
C MET A 320 14.14 -6.39 16.41
N ASN A 321 14.62 -5.53 15.51
CA ASN A 321 14.11 -4.18 15.35
C ASN A 321 12.63 -4.17 14.86
N LYS A 322 12.23 -5.11 13.99
CA LYS A 322 10.83 -5.27 13.59
C LYS A 322 9.97 -5.76 14.77
N VAL A 323 10.51 -6.68 15.57
CA VAL A 323 9.83 -7.14 16.79
C VAL A 323 9.63 -5.98 17.78
N ALA A 324 10.63 -5.09 17.93
CA ALA A 324 10.48 -3.87 18.73
C ALA A 324 9.36 -2.96 18.21
N GLY A 325 9.30 -2.75 16.89
CA GLY A 325 8.20 -2.03 16.26
C GLY A 325 6.83 -2.70 16.49
N MET A 326 6.76 -4.05 16.46
CA MET A 326 5.53 -4.80 16.77
C MET A 326 5.11 -4.62 18.24
N ALA A 327 6.04 -4.60 19.18
CA ALA A 327 5.74 -4.35 20.58
C ALA A 327 5.09 -2.97 20.80
N VAL A 328 5.56 -1.94 20.09
CA VAL A 328 4.96 -0.59 20.06
C VAL A 328 3.58 -0.63 19.41
N MET A 329 3.45 -1.26 18.23
CA MET A 329 2.19 -1.41 17.52
C MET A 329 1.10 -2.03 18.37
N PHE A 330 1.39 -3.14 19.07
CA PHE A 330 0.42 -3.79 19.97
C PHE A 330 0.08 -2.93 21.20
N LYS A 331 1.02 -2.12 21.71
CA LYS A 331 0.72 -1.14 22.75
C LYS A 331 -0.30 -0.11 22.28
N LEU A 332 -0.12 0.40 21.06
CA LEU A 332 -1.06 1.33 20.42
C LEU A 332 -2.43 0.66 20.18
N ALA A 333 -2.45 -0.60 19.76
CA ALA A 333 -3.68 -1.35 19.50
C ALA A 333 -4.58 -1.53 20.74
N LYS A 334 -4.02 -1.48 21.95
CA LYS A 334 -4.76 -1.51 23.23
C LYS A 334 -5.45 -0.19 23.56
N THR A 335 -5.22 0.89 22.80
CA THR A 335 -5.73 2.22 23.14
C THR A 335 -7.15 2.48 22.59
N PRO A 336 -7.97 3.29 23.30
CA PRO A 336 -9.27 3.74 22.76
C PRO A 336 -9.17 4.49 21.44
N GLN A 337 -8.06 5.21 21.22
CA GLN A 337 -7.80 5.95 20.00
C GLN A 337 -7.66 5.02 18.78
N PHE A 338 -6.95 3.89 18.94
CA PHE A 338 -6.85 2.87 17.91
C PHE A 338 -8.23 2.29 17.56
N LYS A 339 -9.04 1.97 18.58
CA LYS A 339 -10.41 1.48 18.37
C LYS A 339 -11.26 2.49 17.59
N ALA A 340 -11.22 3.76 17.99
CA ALA A 340 -11.95 4.84 17.32
C ALA A 340 -11.50 5.01 15.86
N LEU A 341 -10.19 4.89 15.59
CA LEU A 341 -9.63 4.94 14.23
C LEU A 341 -10.17 3.78 13.37
N GLN A 342 -10.15 2.54 13.85
CA GLN A 342 -10.64 1.38 13.10
C GLN A 342 -12.15 1.49 12.81
N GLN A 343 -12.93 2.03 13.74
CA GLN A 343 -14.35 2.34 13.52
C GLN A 343 -14.53 3.40 12.42
N GLN A 344 -13.69 4.45 12.41
CA GLN A 344 -13.75 5.47 11.38
C GLN A 344 -13.34 4.93 10.01
N ILE A 345 -12.33 4.05 9.95
CA ILE A 345 -11.91 3.37 8.72
C ILE A 345 -13.10 2.62 8.09
N ALA A 346 -13.86 1.87 8.89
CA ALA A 346 -15.04 1.14 8.41
C ALA A 346 -16.13 2.10 7.91
N ARG A 347 -16.46 3.16 8.67
CA ARG A 347 -17.45 4.16 8.24
C ARG A 347 -17.04 4.85 6.93
N ASN A 348 -15.77 5.19 6.80
CA ASN A 348 -15.23 5.80 5.59
C ASN A 348 -15.36 4.87 4.37
N ALA A 349 -15.12 3.57 4.52
CA ALA A 349 -15.29 2.60 3.44
C ALA A 349 -16.77 2.51 3.00
N VAL A 350 -17.71 2.49 3.94
CA VAL A 350 -19.15 2.51 3.64
C VAL A 350 -19.51 3.81 2.92
N ALA A 351 -19.05 4.97 3.40
CA ALA A 351 -19.33 6.26 2.78
C ALA A 351 -18.77 6.37 1.36
N LEU A 352 -17.56 5.83 1.12
CA LEU A 352 -16.98 5.74 -0.23
C LEU A 352 -17.83 4.85 -1.14
N SER A 353 -18.21 3.66 -0.68
CA SER A 353 -19.08 2.74 -1.41
C SER A 353 -20.41 3.39 -1.80
N ASP A 354 -21.06 4.04 -0.85
CA ASP A 354 -22.35 4.70 -1.09
C ASP A 354 -22.21 5.91 -2.00
N GLY A 355 -21.14 6.68 -1.87
CA GLY A 355 -20.81 7.78 -2.77
C GLY A 355 -20.58 7.31 -4.22
N LEU A 356 -19.88 6.20 -4.43
CA LEU A 356 -19.69 5.61 -5.75
C LEU A 356 -21.03 5.16 -6.35
N LYS A 357 -21.87 4.46 -5.57
CA LYS A 357 -23.22 4.04 -5.99
C LYS A 357 -24.13 5.23 -6.31
N ALA A 358 -24.11 6.28 -5.50
CA ALA A 358 -24.88 7.51 -5.73
C ALA A 358 -24.48 8.20 -7.04
N ASN A 359 -23.23 8.04 -7.45
CA ASN A 359 -22.73 8.48 -8.76
C ASN A 359 -23.04 7.49 -9.89
N GLY A 360 -23.86 6.44 -9.67
CA GLY A 360 -24.22 5.45 -10.68
C GLY A 360 -23.08 4.50 -11.06
N LEU A 361 -22.06 4.34 -10.21
CA LEU A 361 -20.96 3.43 -10.43
C LEU A 361 -21.23 2.08 -9.75
N ARG A 362 -20.88 0.98 -10.41
CA ARG A 362 -21.10 -0.37 -9.89
C ARG A 362 -20.03 -0.74 -8.87
N VAL A 363 -20.43 -0.81 -7.60
CA VAL A 363 -19.62 -1.37 -6.52
C VAL A 363 -19.81 -2.88 -6.51
N VAL A 364 -18.73 -3.62 -6.71
CA VAL A 364 -18.72 -5.09 -6.70
C VAL A 364 -19.06 -5.60 -5.30
N HIS A 365 -19.70 -6.75 -5.20
CA HIS A 365 -20.23 -7.34 -3.95
C HIS A 365 -21.30 -6.47 -3.25
N GLY A 366 -21.86 -5.47 -3.93
CA GLY A 366 -22.94 -4.62 -3.41
C GLY A 366 -22.56 -3.64 -2.30
N GLY A 367 -21.31 -3.68 -1.79
CA GLY A 367 -20.85 -2.81 -0.70
C GLY A 367 -19.70 -3.37 0.10
N THR A 368 -19.60 -2.97 1.38
CA THR A 368 -18.53 -3.40 2.29
C THR A 368 -18.94 -3.27 3.76
N ASN A 369 -18.40 -4.14 4.61
CA ASN A 369 -18.32 -3.93 6.06
C ASN A 369 -16.87 -3.97 6.58
N THR A 370 -15.89 -3.81 5.68
CA THR A 370 -14.47 -3.75 5.99
C THR A 370 -13.87 -2.39 5.62
N HIS A 371 -12.57 -2.33 5.41
CA HIS A 371 -11.82 -1.13 5.04
C HIS A 371 -11.64 -0.95 3.53
N MET A 372 -12.22 -1.82 2.70
CA MET A 372 -11.97 -1.82 1.25
C MET A 372 -13.28 -1.78 0.44
N VAL A 373 -13.18 -1.22 -0.77
CA VAL A 373 -14.26 -1.11 -1.75
C VAL A 373 -13.73 -1.53 -3.12
N LEU A 374 -14.52 -2.28 -3.88
CA LEU A 374 -14.18 -2.68 -5.24
C LEU A 374 -15.12 -2.00 -6.24
N LEU A 375 -14.55 -1.42 -7.29
CA LEU A 375 -15.25 -0.68 -8.33
C LEU A 375 -15.07 -1.37 -9.68
N ASP A 376 -16.16 -1.79 -10.32
CA ASP A 376 -16.13 -2.38 -11.66
C ASP A 376 -15.93 -1.29 -12.73
N CYS A 377 -14.74 -1.27 -13.35
CA CYS A 377 -14.41 -0.27 -14.36
C CYS A 377 -15.09 -0.54 -15.71
N LYS A 378 -15.41 -1.80 -16.06
CA LYS A 378 -16.09 -2.15 -17.32
C LYS A 378 -17.48 -1.52 -17.42
N SER A 379 -18.12 -1.27 -16.27
CA SER A 379 -19.45 -0.64 -16.21
C SER A 379 -19.40 0.89 -16.32
N ILE A 380 -18.23 1.53 -16.19
CA ILE A 380 -18.11 2.99 -16.13
C ILE A 380 -18.10 3.62 -17.51
N ALA A 381 -17.25 3.11 -18.41
CA ALA A 381 -17.05 3.67 -19.74
C ALA A 381 -16.75 2.59 -20.77
N GLN A 382 -17.31 2.75 -21.94
CA GLN A 382 -16.99 1.96 -23.14
C GLN A 382 -16.87 2.91 -24.34
N HIS A 383 -16.00 2.59 -25.26
CA HIS A 383 -15.87 3.31 -26.52
C HIS A 383 -15.54 2.30 -27.63
N ASP A 384 -16.34 2.29 -28.70
CA ASP A 384 -16.22 1.34 -29.83
C ASP A 384 -16.12 -0.14 -29.37
N GLY A 385 -16.91 -0.52 -28.35
CA GLY A 385 -16.92 -1.87 -27.79
C GLY A 385 -15.73 -2.21 -26.89
N VAL A 386 -14.79 -1.28 -26.66
CA VAL A 386 -13.66 -1.46 -25.75
C VAL A 386 -14.04 -0.96 -24.37
N PRO A 387 -14.02 -1.81 -23.31
CA PRO A 387 -14.32 -1.39 -21.94
C PRO A 387 -13.12 -0.72 -21.27
N LEU A 388 -13.39 0.14 -20.29
CA LEU A 388 -12.37 0.64 -19.38
C LEU A 388 -11.86 -0.48 -18.48
N MET A 389 -10.54 -0.70 -18.46
CA MET A 389 -9.90 -1.74 -17.66
C MET A 389 -9.27 -1.15 -16.40
N GLY A 390 -9.22 -1.94 -15.31
CA GLY A 390 -8.71 -1.49 -14.02
C GLY A 390 -7.29 -0.93 -14.04
N ASN A 391 -6.41 -1.50 -14.88
CA ASN A 391 -5.04 -0.98 -15.02
C ASN A 391 -5.01 0.44 -15.59
N VAL A 392 -5.88 0.72 -16.56
CA VAL A 392 -5.97 2.05 -17.19
C VAL A 392 -6.62 3.05 -16.23
N ALA A 393 -7.73 2.65 -15.61
CA ALA A 393 -8.44 3.48 -14.63
C ALA A 393 -7.54 3.85 -13.43
N SER A 394 -6.75 2.90 -12.89
CA SER A 394 -5.82 3.19 -11.78
C SER A 394 -4.74 4.21 -12.19
N ARG A 395 -4.25 4.14 -13.44
CA ARG A 395 -3.28 5.10 -13.94
C ARG A 395 -3.87 6.49 -14.10
N ILE A 396 -5.09 6.59 -14.62
CA ILE A 396 -5.80 7.88 -14.72
C ILE A 396 -6.01 8.51 -13.34
N LEU A 397 -6.42 7.72 -12.33
CA LEU A 397 -6.60 8.21 -10.97
C LEU A 397 -5.28 8.63 -10.32
N ASP A 398 -4.17 7.94 -10.60
CA ASP A 398 -2.85 8.33 -10.12
C ASP A 398 -2.43 9.71 -10.65
N LEU A 399 -2.80 10.06 -11.89
CA LEU A 399 -2.55 11.38 -12.48
C LEU A 399 -3.26 12.51 -11.73
N ILE A 400 -4.40 12.25 -11.14
CA ILE A 400 -5.13 13.23 -10.31
C ILE A 400 -4.80 13.14 -8.82
N GLY A 401 -3.86 12.28 -8.43
CA GLY A 401 -3.41 12.14 -7.05
C GLY A 401 -4.17 11.13 -6.20
N ILE A 402 -5.02 10.27 -6.78
CA ILE A 402 -5.63 9.13 -6.08
C ILE A 402 -4.84 7.86 -6.39
N VAL A 403 -4.16 7.31 -5.39
CA VAL A 403 -3.38 6.07 -5.53
C VAL A 403 -4.23 4.88 -5.10
N CYS A 404 -4.56 4.02 -6.05
CA CYS A 404 -5.32 2.79 -5.83
C CYS A 404 -4.72 1.63 -6.65
N ASN A 405 -5.19 0.41 -6.46
CA ASN A 405 -4.70 -0.70 -7.25
C ASN A 405 -5.79 -1.33 -8.13
N ARG A 406 -5.34 -1.83 -9.29
CA ARG A 406 -6.16 -2.72 -10.12
C ARG A 406 -6.45 -4.02 -9.39
N ASN A 407 -7.62 -4.63 -9.63
CA ASN A 407 -8.02 -5.88 -9.00
C ASN A 407 -8.93 -6.70 -9.92
N THR A 408 -8.84 -8.02 -9.82
CA THR A 408 -9.81 -8.93 -10.43
C THR A 408 -11.11 -8.96 -9.64
N ILE A 409 -12.19 -9.27 -10.33
CA ILE A 409 -13.53 -9.46 -9.76
C ILE A 409 -14.18 -10.71 -10.36
N PRO A 410 -15.24 -11.25 -9.76
CA PRO A 410 -15.99 -12.36 -10.34
C PRO A 410 -16.34 -12.09 -11.81
N GLY A 411 -16.09 -13.09 -12.68
CA GLY A 411 -16.26 -12.97 -14.13
C GLY A 411 -14.99 -12.54 -14.90
N ASP A 412 -13.92 -12.11 -14.25
CA ASP A 412 -12.62 -11.95 -14.90
C ASP A 412 -11.99 -13.32 -15.20
N LYS A 413 -11.35 -13.44 -16.36
CA LYS A 413 -10.77 -14.70 -16.85
C LYS A 413 -9.26 -14.82 -16.65
N ASP A 414 -8.62 -13.69 -16.36
CA ASP A 414 -7.15 -13.60 -16.32
C ASP A 414 -6.71 -12.54 -15.31
N ALA A 415 -5.85 -12.97 -14.38
CA ALA A 415 -5.25 -12.09 -13.38
C ALA A 415 -4.35 -10.98 -13.99
N GLY A 416 -3.87 -11.16 -15.21
CA GLY A 416 -3.09 -10.16 -15.94
C GLY A 416 -3.94 -9.01 -16.50
N ARG A 417 -5.27 -9.22 -16.63
CA ARG A 417 -6.22 -8.24 -17.19
C ARG A 417 -7.36 -7.93 -16.21
N PRO A 418 -7.06 -7.39 -15.05
CA PRO A 418 -8.06 -7.09 -14.04
C PRO A 418 -8.97 -5.95 -14.50
N SER A 419 -10.27 -6.11 -14.25
CA SER A 419 -11.30 -5.19 -14.73
C SER A 419 -11.77 -4.18 -13.69
N ALA A 420 -11.29 -4.27 -12.45
CA ALA A 420 -11.75 -3.44 -11.36
C ALA A 420 -10.61 -2.66 -10.68
N LEU A 421 -11.03 -1.70 -9.86
CA LEU A 421 -10.19 -1.00 -8.88
C LEU A 421 -10.53 -1.48 -7.48
N ARG A 422 -9.52 -1.54 -6.62
CA ARG A 422 -9.69 -1.70 -5.18
C ARG A 422 -9.20 -0.46 -4.46
N PHE A 423 -10.06 0.09 -3.62
CA PHE A 423 -9.77 1.21 -2.74
C PHE A 423 -9.74 0.74 -1.29
N GLY A 424 -8.89 1.36 -0.48
CA GLY A 424 -8.86 1.21 0.96
C GLY A 424 -8.88 2.55 1.66
N THR A 425 -9.43 2.58 2.85
CA THR A 425 -9.61 3.81 3.63
C THR A 425 -8.65 3.98 4.83
N PRO A 426 -7.75 3.03 5.19
CA PRO A 426 -6.90 3.20 6.36
C PRO A 426 -6.05 4.47 6.31
N TRP A 427 -5.24 4.64 5.26
CA TRP A 427 -4.30 5.76 5.15
C TRP A 427 -4.96 7.13 5.22
N VAL A 428 -5.99 7.35 4.40
CA VAL A 428 -6.70 8.63 4.35
C VAL A 428 -7.45 8.93 5.66
N THR A 429 -7.94 7.89 6.35
CA THR A 429 -8.56 8.03 7.67
C THR A 429 -7.53 8.39 8.75
N GLN A 430 -6.35 7.78 8.72
CA GLN A 430 -5.25 8.12 9.62
C GLN A 430 -4.80 9.57 9.47
N ARG A 431 -4.94 10.14 8.27
CA ARG A 431 -4.69 11.55 7.99
C ARG A 431 -5.87 12.47 8.30
N GLY A 432 -6.95 11.95 8.88
CA GLY A 432 -8.07 12.73 9.42
C GLY A 432 -9.26 12.92 8.49
N LEU A 433 -9.26 12.33 7.29
CA LEU A 433 -10.41 12.40 6.39
C LEU A 433 -11.58 11.55 6.91
N LYS A 434 -12.81 12.02 6.65
CA LYS A 434 -14.05 11.43 7.15
C LYS A 434 -15.06 11.17 6.04
N GLU A 435 -16.28 10.81 6.39
CA GLU A 435 -17.32 10.34 5.48
C GLU A 435 -17.64 11.32 4.34
N ASP A 436 -17.67 12.63 4.62
CA ASP A 436 -17.93 13.65 3.59
C ASP A 436 -16.78 13.75 2.59
N ASP A 437 -15.55 13.60 3.06
CA ASP A 437 -14.37 13.55 2.20
C ASP A 437 -14.41 12.29 1.31
N MET A 438 -14.90 11.17 1.81
CA MET A 438 -15.08 9.94 1.03
C MET A 438 -16.12 10.09 -0.08
N ARG A 439 -17.23 10.79 0.19
CA ARG A 439 -18.24 11.14 -0.82
C ARG A 439 -17.64 12.06 -1.88
N GLU A 440 -16.83 13.02 -1.46
CA GLU A 440 -16.14 13.92 -2.39
C GLU A 440 -15.12 13.16 -3.27
N ILE A 441 -14.35 12.26 -2.71
CA ILE A 441 -13.47 11.36 -3.48
C ILE A 441 -14.28 10.55 -4.50
N ALA A 442 -15.44 10.01 -4.11
CA ALA A 442 -16.32 9.28 -5.03
C ALA A 442 -16.83 10.17 -6.17
N ASN A 443 -17.16 11.43 -5.89
CA ASN A 443 -17.57 12.41 -6.91
C ASN A 443 -16.46 12.67 -7.92
N VAL A 444 -15.23 12.86 -7.43
CA VAL A 444 -14.05 13.09 -8.30
C VAL A 444 -13.73 11.86 -9.15
N ILE A 445 -13.78 10.66 -8.58
CA ILE A 445 -13.61 9.40 -9.33
C ILE A 445 -14.63 9.33 -10.48
N ALA A 446 -15.90 9.62 -10.20
CA ALA A 446 -16.94 9.60 -11.20
C ALA A 446 -16.78 10.70 -12.26
N LEU A 447 -16.43 11.93 -11.83
CA LEU A 447 -16.16 13.06 -12.72
C LEU A 447 -15.14 12.69 -13.79
N VAL A 448 -14.01 12.11 -13.39
CA VAL A 448 -12.90 11.83 -14.30
C VAL A 448 -13.16 10.56 -15.11
N LEU A 449 -13.48 9.44 -14.45
CA LEU A 449 -13.56 8.14 -15.13
C LEU A 449 -14.75 8.03 -16.11
N LYS A 450 -15.84 8.77 -15.92
CA LYS A 450 -16.96 8.80 -16.86
C LYS A 450 -16.64 9.50 -18.18
N THR A 451 -15.61 10.34 -18.22
CA THR A 451 -15.14 10.96 -19.47
C THR A 451 -14.21 10.08 -20.29
N ALA A 452 -13.84 8.91 -19.74
CA ALA A 452 -12.87 8.03 -20.37
C ALA A 452 -13.39 7.49 -21.71
N LYS A 453 -12.55 7.55 -22.73
CA LYS A 453 -12.71 6.90 -24.04
C LYS A 453 -11.67 5.79 -24.18
N PRO A 454 -11.99 4.54 -23.74
CA PRO A 454 -11.08 3.41 -23.86
C PRO A 454 -10.87 3.03 -25.33
N HIS A 455 -9.65 2.61 -25.64
CA HIS A 455 -9.30 2.06 -26.94
C HIS A 455 -8.14 1.06 -26.80
N THR A 456 -7.79 0.37 -27.89
CA THR A 456 -6.68 -0.57 -27.90
C THR A 456 -5.56 -0.08 -28.80
N ILE A 457 -4.32 -0.38 -28.41
CA ILE A 457 -3.11 -0.13 -29.20
C ILE A 457 -2.49 -1.48 -29.58
N PRO A 458 -2.19 -1.73 -30.88
CA PRO A 458 -1.47 -2.94 -31.27
C PRO A 458 -0.08 -3.00 -30.63
N THR A 459 0.30 -4.18 -30.11
CA THR A 459 1.65 -4.46 -29.62
C THR A 459 2.26 -5.60 -30.44
N LYS A 460 3.57 -5.85 -30.29
CA LYS A 460 4.25 -6.94 -31.01
C LYS A 460 3.64 -8.33 -30.80
N LYS A 461 2.94 -8.57 -29.68
CA LYS A 461 2.43 -9.90 -29.31
C LYS A 461 0.93 -9.92 -28.96
N SER A 462 0.30 -8.75 -28.77
CA SER A 462 -1.08 -8.64 -28.28
C SER A 462 -1.64 -7.23 -28.55
N VAL A 463 -2.78 -6.90 -27.93
CA VAL A 463 -3.28 -5.54 -27.84
C VAL A 463 -3.11 -5.02 -26.43
N ALA A 464 -2.72 -3.76 -26.28
CA ALA A 464 -2.72 -3.05 -25.00
C ALA A 464 -4.01 -2.23 -24.88
N TYR A 465 -4.66 -2.28 -23.73
CA TYR A 465 -5.77 -1.40 -23.39
C TYR A 465 -5.21 -0.06 -22.91
N THR A 466 -5.82 1.01 -23.36
CA THR A 466 -5.55 2.39 -22.91
C THR A 466 -6.85 3.18 -22.93
N ALA A 467 -6.85 4.40 -22.42
CA ALA A 467 -7.98 5.33 -22.53
C ALA A 467 -7.48 6.76 -22.49
N ARG A 468 -8.31 7.66 -23.00
CA ARG A 468 -8.13 9.11 -22.85
C ARG A 468 -9.33 9.71 -22.16
N VAL A 469 -9.11 10.75 -21.38
CA VAL A 469 -10.14 11.47 -20.63
C VAL A 469 -10.24 12.92 -21.08
N ASP A 470 -11.32 13.57 -20.67
CA ASP A 470 -11.47 15.00 -20.86
C ASP A 470 -10.45 15.77 -20.04
N PHE A 471 -9.78 16.73 -20.63
CA PHE A 471 -8.73 17.49 -19.97
C PHE A 471 -9.25 18.36 -18.82
N ASP A 472 -10.40 19.03 -19.02
CA ASP A 472 -10.95 19.91 -18.00
C ASP A 472 -11.45 19.10 -16.78
N ALA A 473 -12.06 17.93 -17.02
CA ALA A 473 -12.41 16.99 -15.95
C ALA A 473 -11.17 16.47 -15.19
N LEU A 474 -10.08 16.19 -15.90
CA LEU A 474 -8.80 15.80 -15.30
C LEU A 474 -8.27 16.92 -14.38
N MET A 475 -8.23 18.16 -14.86
CA MET A 475 -7.72 19.31 -14.12
C MET A 475 -8.62 19.69 -12.93
N GLU A 476 -9.94 19.60 -13.07
CA GLU A 476 -10.87 19.76 -11.95
C GLU A 476 -10.63 18.67 -10.89
N GLY A 477 -10.43 17.43 -11.33
CA GLY A 477 -10.09 16.31 -10.44
C GLY A 477 -8.83 16.58 -9.63
N VAL A 478 -7.74 17.03 -10.28
CA VAL A 478 -6.48 17.42 -9.62
C VAL A 478 -6.72 18.51 -8.58
N ALA A 479 -7.45 19.58 -8.91
CA ALA A 479 -7.73 20.70 -8.00
C ALA A 479 -8.47 20.24 -6.74
N ARG A 480 -9.50 19.40 -6.92
CA ARG A 480 -10.32 18.89 -5.81
C ARG A 480 -9.53 17.92 -4.92
N ILE A 481 -8.70 17.04 -5.50
CA ILE A 481 -7.87 16.12 -4.74
C ILE A 481 -6.78 16.86 -3.97
N ASN A 482 -6.13 17.86 -4.56
CA ASN A 482 -5.15 18.68 -3.85
C ASN A 482 -5.78 19.41 -2.65
N THR A 483 -7.02 19.88 -2.78
CA THR A 483 -7.76 20.48 -1.66
C THR A 483 -7.96 19.48 -0.52
N LEU A 484 -8.31 18.22 -0.84
CA LEU A 484 -8.45 17.17 0.15
C LEU A 484 -7.10 16.75 0.77
N ALA A 485 -6.05 16.67 -0.03
CA ALA A 485 -4.70 16.35 0.45
C ALA A 485 -4.16 17.45 1.38
N ALA A 486 -4.41 18.72 1.05
CA ALA A 486 -4.04 19.86 1.91
C ALA A 486 -4.85 19.91 3.23
N LYS A 487 -6.11 19.48 3.20
CA LYS A 487 -6.96 19.35 4.41
C LYS A 487 -6.47 18.23 5.33
N ALA A 488 -5.91 17.16 4.76
CA ALA A 488 -5.46 15.99 5.51
C ALA A 488 -4.28 16.34 6.42
N GLY A 489 -4.32 15.87 7.68
CA GLY A 489 -3.28 16.11 8.66
C GLY A 489 -1.90 15.64 8.22
N ARG A 490 -0.87 16.31 8.71
CA ARG A 490 0.54 15.98 8.50
C ARG A 490 1.17 15.65 9.84
N ASP A 491 2.06 14.64 9.88
CA ASP A 491 2.79 14.22 11.09
C ASP A 491 4.22 14.85 11.13
N PHE A 492 4.63 15.59 10.10
CA PHE A 492 5.93 16.21 9.99
C PHE A 492 5.82 17.62 9.46
N ASP A 493 6.65 18.50 10.02
CA ASP A 493 6.97 19.79 9.42
C ASP A 493 7.98 19.59 8.30
N LEU A 494 7.52 19.10 7.16
CA LEU A 494 8.35 19.15 5.96
C LEU A 494 8.35 20.57 5.44
N PRO A 495 9.50 21.12 5.04
CA PRO A 495 9.52 22.29 4.20
C PRO A 495 8.64 22.02 2.96
N ASN A 496 7.90 23.03 2.52
CA ASN A 496 7.22 22.99 1.22
C ASN A 496 8.29 22.96 0.12
N GLU A 497 8.89 21.80 -0.08
CA GLU A 497 9.84 21.57 -1.16
C GLU A 497 9.11 20.90 -2.31
N ASP A 498 9.25 21.50 -3.46
CA ASP A 498 8.78 20.96 -4.70
C ASP A 498 9.53 19.67 -5.00
N TYR A 499 8.84 18.62 -5.41
CA TYR A 499 9.46 17.41 -5.90
C TYR A 499 8.94 17.09 -7.31
N PRO A 500 9.74 16.49 -8.18
CA PRO A 500 9.29 16.10 -9.50
C PRO A 500 8.29 14.94 -9.39
N PHE A 501 7.04 15.17 -9.80
CA PHE A 501 6.00 14.14 -9.79
C PHE A 501 5.17 14.17 -11.08
N VAL A 502 4.43 13.10 -11.31
CA VAL A 502 3.76 12.85 -12.59
C VAL A 502 2.40 13.53 -12.74
N TRP A 503 1.92 14.27 -11.78
CA TRP A 503 0.66 14.98 -11.90
C TRP A 503 0.84 16.47 -12.11
N TYR A 504 -0.24 17.14 -12.40
CA TYR A 504 -0.20 18.53 -12.79
C TYR A 504 -0.33 19.44 -11.59
N ALA A 505 0.54 20.45 -11.48
CA ALA A 505 0.47 21.44 -10.43
C ALA A 505 -0.84 22.24 -10.51
N VAL A 506 -1.45 22.47 -9.36
CA VAL A 506 -2.64 23.32 -9.21
C VAL A 506 -2.20 24.66 -8.64
N ASN A 507 -2.88 25.72 -8.98
CA ASN A 507 -2.63 27.11 -8.56
C ASN A 507 -1.46 27.83 -9.22
N GLY A 508 -0.99 27.38 -10.38
CA GLY A 508 0.05 28.10 -11.14
C GLY A 508 1.41 28.17 -10.45
N GLN A 509 1.60 27.43 -9.36
CA GLN A 509 2.91 27.25 -8.76
C GLN A 509 3.52 25.99 -9.32
N GLU A 510 4.32 26.13 -10.35
CA GLU A 510 5.24 25.09 -10.78
C GLU A 510 6.30 24.85 -9.70
N PRO A 511 6.75 23.59 -9.51
CA PRO A 511 7.95 23.34 -8.75
C PRO A 511 9.12 24.17 -9.32
N GLY A 512 9.65 25.09 -8.50
CA GLY A 512 10.70 26.01 -8.90
C GLY A 512 10.26 27.40 -9.39
N ALA A 513 8.98 27.65 -9.62
CA ALA A 513 8.48 28.99 -9.97
C ALA A 513 8.34 29.88 -8.72
N ARG A 514 9.43 30.20 -8.06
CA ARG A 514 9.51 31.32 -7.11
C ARG A 514 9.76 32.60 -7.90
N GLY A 515 8.69 33.26 -8.23
CA GLY A 515 8.75 34.59 -8.84
C GLY A 515 7.57 34.77 -9.79
N GLN A 516 6.55 35.50 -9.38
CA GLN A 516 5.68 36.16 -10.34
C GLN A 516 6.56 37.17 -11.07
N GLY A 517 7.11 36.77 -12.20
CA GLY A 517 7.72 37.70 -13.15
C GLY A 517 6.63 38.66 -13.59
N SER A 518 6.91 39.94 -13.49
CA SER A 518 6.07 41.03 -14.03
C SER A 518 6.14 41.08 -15.57
N GLY A 519 6.51 39.98 -16.25
CA GLY A 519 6.64 39.86 -17.69
C GLY A 519 5.30 39.72 -18.40
N VAL A 520 5.21 40.17 -19.63
CA VAL A 520 4.03 40.01 -20.50
C VAL A 520 3.96 38.60 -21.05
N GLU A 521 5.09 37.87 -21.12
CA GLU A 521 5.25 36.54 -21.65
C GLU A 521 5.98 35.62 -20.66
N SER A 522 5.74 34.31 -20.77
CA SER A 522 6.44 33.25 -20.05
C SER A 522 6.92 32.19 -21.01
N ARG A 523 8.03 31.54 -20.68
CA ARG A 523 8.69 30.55 -21.54
C ARG A 523 8.34 29.12 -21.13
N VAL A 524 7.86 28.32 -22.08
CA VAL A 524 7.59 26.88 -21.94
C VAL A 524 8.60 26.10 -22.75
N GLU A 525 9.55 25.46 -22.09
CA GLU A 525 10.57 24.62 -22.74
C GLU A 525 10.04 23.21 -23.00
N VAL A 526 10.35 22.66 -24.17
CA VAL A 526 9.99 21.30 -24.60
C VAL A 526 11.25 20.60 -25.12
N SER A 527 11.68 19.56 -24.42
CA SER A 527 12.92 18.82 -24.72
C SER A 527 12.73 17.30 -24.76
N GLY A 528 13.71 16.59 -25.29
CA GLY A 528 13.73 15.14 -25.47
C GLY A 528 13.67 14.72 -26.95
N GLU A 529 13.94 13.43 -27.22
CA GLU A 529 14.05 12.88 -28.59
C GLU A 529 12.79 13.09 -29.44
N GLN A 530 11.62 13.14 -28.84
CA GLN A 530 10.34 13.30 -29.51
C GLN A 530 9.87 14.76 -29.61
N ALA A 531 10.64 15.74 -29.11
CA ALA A 531 10.20 17.14 -28.96
C ALA A 531 9.74 17.74 -30.31
N ALA A 532 10.52 17.56 -31.39
CA ALA A 532 10.17 18.06 -32.74
C ALA A 532 8.87 17.41 -33.26
N ALA A 533 8.77 16.10 -33.15
CA ALA A 533 7.60 15.34 -33.63
C ALA A 533 6.35 15.68 -32.82
N PHE A 534 6.49 15.80 -31.49
CA PHE A 534 5.43 16.21 -30.58
C PHE A 534 4.90 17.61 -30.91
N LEU A 535 5.81 18.60 -31.01
CA LEU A 535 5.44 19.97 -31.31
C LEU A 535 4.83 20.09 -32.72
N SER A 536 5.28 19.31 -33.70
CA SER A 536 4.67 19.33 -35.04
C SER A 536 3.19 18.96 -35.03
N VAL A 537 2.78 18.04 -34.14
CA VAL A 537 1.38 17.68 -33.98
C VAL A 537 0.60 18.77 -33.25
N VAL A 538 1.12 19.28 -32.13
CA VAL A 538 0.39 20.24 -31.27
C VAL A 538 0.39 21.66 -31.83
N LEU A 539 1.27 21.98 -32.79
CA LEU A 539 1.29 23.24 -33.52
C LEU A 539 0.63 23.13 -34.91
N GLY A 540 0.37 21.91 -35.38
CA GLY A 540 -0.19 21.68 -36.71
C GLY A 540 0.74 22.10 -37.86
N ALA A 541 2.07 22.16 -37.63
CA ALA A 541 3.08 22.58 -38.56
C ALA A 541 4.37 21.78 -38.39
N ASP A 542 5.13 21.53 -39.47
CA ASP A 542 6.45 20.90 -39.34
C ASP A 542 7.44 21.85 -38.66
N VAL A 543 7.72 21.61 -37.39
CA VAL A 543 8.58 22.44 -36.54
C VAL A 543 10.00 22.54 -37.09
N ASN A 544 10.50 21.49 -37.80
CA ASN A 544 11.83 21.52 -38.41
C ASN A 544 11.92 22.49 -39.59
N ALA A 545 10.80 22.78 -40.25
CA ALA A 545 10.71 23.70 -41.37
C ALA A 545 10.48 25.17 -40.95
N LEU A 546 10.16 25.43 -39.67
CA LEU A 546 9.94 26.77 -39.14
C LEU A 546 11.26 27.49 -38.84
N SER A 547 11.28 28.80 -39.06
CA SER A 547 12.40 29.67 -38.66
C SER A 547 12.40 29.88 -37.12
N ASP A 548 13.57 30.14 -36.57
CA ASP A 548 13.69 30.59 -35.19
C ASP A 548 12.96 31.93 -34.99
N GLY A 549 12.18 32.04 -33.92
CA GLY A 549 11.32 33.21 -33.71
C GLY A 549 10.00 33.19 -34.50
N ALA A 550 9.60 32.06 -35.08
CA ALA A 550 8.33 31.94 -35.82
C ALA A 550 7.11 32.10 -34.92
N GLU A 551 6.13 32.88 -35.38
CA GLU A 551 4.82 32.89 -34.74
C GLU A 551 4.06 31.59 -35.02
N VAL A 552 3.53 30.94 -33.99
CA VAL A 552 2.82 29.67 -34.06
C VAL A 552 1.56 29.73 -33.22
N THR A 553 0.68 28.75 -33.39
CA THR A 553 -0.52 28.58 -32.56
C THR A 553 -0.48 27.22 -31.87
N VAL A 554 -0.52 27.19 -30.57
CA VAL A 554 -0.73 25.96 -29.80
C VAL A 554 -2.19 25.50 -29.98
N LEU A 555 -2.37 24.27 -30.43
CA LEU A 555 -3.68 23.69 -30.71
C LEU A 555 -4.23 23.01 -29.43
N GLY A 556 -5.45 23.31 -29.09
CA GLY A 556 -6.25 22.65 -28.07
C GLY A 556 -7.04 21.46 -28.63
N ARG A 557 -8.04 21.01 -27.86
CA ARG A 557 -8.94 19.92 -28.27
C ARG A 557 -9.63 20.22 -29.60
N ASN A 558 -9.77 19.20 -30.42
CA ASN A 558 -10.30 19.28 -31.79
C ASN A 558 -9.53 20.25 -32.67
N ARG A 559 -8.23 20.40 -32.39
CA ARG A 559 -7.33 21.31 -33.10
C ARG A 559 -7.79 22.78 -33.09
N THR A 560 -8.58 23.17 -32.09
CA THR A 560 -8.96 24.57 -31.96
C THR A 560 -7.80 25.39 -31.43
N PRO A 561 -7.65 26.67 -31.83
CA PRO A 561 -6.61 27.55 -31.29
C PRO A 561 -6.72 27.69 -29.78
N LEU A 562 -5.68 27.31 -29.04
CA LEU A 562 -5.59 27.46 -27.60
C LEU A 562 -4.87 28.75 -27.21
N CYS A 563 -3.70 29.01 -27.82
CA CYS A 563 -2.86 30.15 -27.52
C CYS A 563 -1.92 30.45 -28.70
N ALA A 564 -1.68 31.72 -28.99
CA ALA A 564 -0.56 32.16 -29.84
C ALA A 564 0.75 32.03 -29.05
N ALA A 565 1.83 31.70 -29.73
CA ALA A 565 3.16 31.56 -29.15
C ALA A 565 4.26 31.94 -30.14
N THR A 566 5.44 32.28 -29.63
CA THR A 566 6.65 32.41 -30.44
C THR A 566 7.53 31.18 -30.25
N LEU A 567 7.85 30.45 -31.31
CA LEU A 567 8.70 29.26 -31.24
C LEU A 567 10.17 29.67 -31.39
N THR A 568 10.99 29.29 -30.42
CA THR A 568 12.45 29.46 -30.45
C THR A 568 13.17 28.14 -30.29
N ARG A 569 14.38 28.01 -30.85
CA ARG A 569 15.22 26.83 -30.65
C ARG A 569 16.01 26.97 -29.34
N ALA A 570 16.01 25.91 -28.52
CA ALA A 570 16.78 25.80 -27.29
C ALA A 570 17.88 24.73 -27.43
N ASN A 571 18.87 24.70 -26.54
CA ASN A 571 20.04 23.82 -26.61
C ASN A 571 19.67 22.33 -26.79
N ASP A 572 18.63 21.85 -26.07
CA ASP A 572 18.18 20.45 -26.10
C ASP A 572 16.73 20.29 -26.60
N GLY A 573 16.23 21.24 -27.40
CA GLY A 573 14.85 21.19 -27.89
C GLY A 573 14.33 22.53 -28.39
N TYR A 574 13.15 22.91 -27.89
CA TYR A 574 12.42 24.11 -28.32
C TYR A 574 11.85 24.85 -27.11
N ALA A 575 11.58 26.14 -27.27
CA ALA A 575 10.83 26.93 -26.33
C ALA A 575 9.66 27.62 -27.03
N LEU A 576 8.56 27.74 -26.30
CA LEU A 576 7.36 28.49 -26.66
C LEU A 576 7.22 29.68 -25.73
N ASP A 577 7.38 30.90 -26.24
CA ASP A 577 7.08 32.10 -25.47
C ASP A 577 5.58 32.39 -25.64
N VAL A 578 4.84 32.33 -24.54
CA VAL A 578 3.38 32.43 -24.46
C VAL A 578 2.95 33.53 -23.49
N PRO A 579 1.75 34.11 -23.63
CA PRO A 579 1.25 35.08 -22.65
C PRO A 579 1.27 34.51 -21.25
N ALA A 580 1.77 35.27 -20.26
CA ALA A 580 2.00 34.82 -18.90
C ALA A 580 0.73 34.26 -18.22
N ASP A 581 -0.45 34.84 -18.52
CA ASP A 581 -1.74 34.35 -18.02
C ASP A 581 -2.18 33.01 -18.64
N ARG A 582 -1.57 32.60 -19.75
CA ARG A 582 -1.87 31.34 -20.47
C ARG A 582 -0.85 30.25 -20.20
N ALA A 583 0.35 30.62 -19.77
CA ALA A 583 1.47 29.70 -19.59
C ALA A 583 1.16 28.48 -18.71
N PRO A 584 0.52 28.60 -17.54
CA PRO A 584 0.19 27.42 -16.73
C PRO A 584 -0.72 26.42 -17.46
N ARG A 585 -1.77 26.93 -18.14
CA ARG A 585 -2.70 26.09 -18.87
C ARG A 585 -2.06 25.43 -20.10
N VAL A 586 -1.22 26.15 -20.82
CA VAL A 586 -0.47 25.61 -21.96
C VAL A 586 0.49 24.52 -21.50
N THR A 587 1.26 24.76 -20.46
CA THR A 587 2.19 23.77 -19.87
C THR A 587 1.45 22.49 -19.46
N GLN A 588 0.34 22.62 -18.74
CA GLN A 588 -0.47 21.49 -18.31
C GLN A 588 -1.07 20.72 -19.50
N TRP A 589 -1.57 21.45 -20.52
CA TRP A 589 -2.11 20.85 -21.73
C TRP A 589 -1.05 20.04 -22.49
N LEU A 590 0.14 20.62 -22.70
CA LEU A 590 1.24 19.95 -23.38
C LEU A 590 1.72 18.71 -22.61
N ARG A 591 1.83 18.79 -21.28
CA ARG A 591 2.16 17.64 -20.42
C ARG A 591 1.12 16.53 -20.56
N ALA A 592 -0.15 16.86 -20.45
CA ALA A 592 -1.24 15.90 -20.57
C ALA A 592 -1.27 15.21 -21.93
N LEU A 593 -0.96 15.94 -23.01
CA LEU A 593 -0.81 15.37 -24.35
C LEU A 593 0.41 14.45 -24.44
N SER A 594 1.56 14.88 -23.91
CA SER A 594 2.78 14.08 -23.87
C SER A 594 2.60 12.77 -23.13
N ASP A 595 1.83 12.77 -22.04
CA ASP A 595 1.50 11.57 -21.25
C ASP A 595 0.51 10.65 -21.97
N GLY A 596 -0.20 11.16 -22.99
CA GLY A 596 -1.09 10.37 -23.84
C GLY A 596 -2.44 10.01 -23.21
N TYR A 597 -2.85 10.70 -22.13
CA TYR A 597 -4.10 10.38 -21.40
C TYR A 597 -5.25 11.36 -21.65
N VAL A 598 -5.06 12.40 -22.47
CA VAL A 598 -6.13 13.36 -22.79
C VAL A 598 -6.58 13.29 -24.25
N ILE A 599 -7.84 13.65 -24.49
CA ILE A 599 -8.44 13.67 -25.81
C ILE A 599 -7.93 14.91 -26.55
N PHE A 600 -7.18 14.71 -27.65
CA PHE A 600 -6.73 15.78 -28.54
C PHE A 600 -7.75 16.03 -29.66
N ASP A 601 -8.32 14.97 -30.21
CA ASP A 601 -9.30 15.02 -31.31
C ASP A 601 -10.45 14.05 -31.03
N ASP A 602 -11.68 14.55 -31.02
CA ASP A 602 -12.87 13.73 -30.76
C ASP A 602 -13.19 12.80 -31.95
N ALA A 603 -12.77 13.18 -33.15
CA ALA A 603 -12.97 12.37 -34.37
C ALA A 603 -11.94 11.24 -34.48
N ASP A 604 -10.76 11.39 -33.85
CA ASP A 604 -9.71 10.39 -33.80
C ASP A 604 -9.14 10.33 -32.38
N VAL A 605 -9.84 9.65 -31.48
CA VAL A 605 -9.41 9.46 -30.08
C VAL A 605 -8.08 8.71 -29.98
N GLY A 606 -7.78 7.86 -30.96
CA GLY A 606 -6.55 7.05 -31.04
C GLY A 606 -5.37 7.75 -31.66
N ILE A 607 -5.48 9.04 -32.06
CA ILE A 607 -4.38 9.77 -32.73
C ILE A 607 -3.08 9.60 -31.95
N ASN A 608 -2.02 9.19 -32.68
CA ASN A 608 -0.70 9.03 -32.06
C ASN A 608 -0.04 10.41 -31.88
N ILE A 609 0.09 10.83 -30.63
CA ILE A 609 0.86 12.01 -30.23
C ILE A 609 2.24 11.51 -29.78
N PRO A 610 3.32 11.92 -30.48
CA PRO A 610 4.67 11.51 -30.08
C PRO A 610 5.00 11.92 -28.64
N GLY A 611 5.70 11.07 -27.90
CA GLY A 611 6.12 11.30 -26.51
C GLY A 611 6.82 10.07 -25.95
N PRO A 612 7.37 10.17 -24.73
CA PRO A 612 7.31 11.31 -23.80
C PRO A 612 8.24 12.47 -24.17
N VAL A 613 7.87 13.68 -23.75
CA VAL A 613 8.75 14.87 -23.79
C VAL A 613 8.78 15.54 -22.42
N VAL A 614 9.88 16.22 -22.11
CA VAL A 614 10.01 17.02 -20.88
C VAL A 614 9.50 18.43 -21.15
N ILE A 615 8.57 18.91 -20.33
CA ILE A 615 7.96 20.23 -20.47
C ILE A 615 8.17 21.00 -19.16
N ARG A 616 8.81 22.16 -19.27
CA ARG A 616 9.12 23.04 -18.12
C ARG A 616 8.58 24.44 -18.39
N LEU A 617 7.95 25.01 -17.39
CA LEU A 617 7.69 26.44 -17.35
C LEU A 617 8.90 27.11 -16.67
N THR A 618 9.60 27.97 -17.37
CA THR A 618 10.72 28.72 -16.81
C THR A 618 10.25 30.14 -16.49
N ALA A 619 10.56 30.62 -15.29
CA ALA A 619 10.44 32.01 -14.97
C ALA A 619 11.49 32.76 -15.78
N ASP A 620 11.08 33.82 -16.49
CA ASP A 620 11.90 34.58 -17.40
C ASP A 620 13.29 34.93 -16.91
N GLY A 621 14.22 34.97 -17.88
CA GLY A 621 15.52 35.58 -17.74
C GLY A 621 15.49 37.11 -17.69
#